data_9beab1fbdf5fbc19722361fd01c13701
#
_entry.id   9beab1fbdf5fbc19722361fd01c13701
#
_cell.length_a   1.000
_cell.length_b   1.000
_cell.length_c   1.000
_cell.angle_alpha   90.00
_cell.angle_beta   90.00
_cell.angle_gamma   90.00
#
_symmetry.space_group_name_H-M   'P 1'
#
loop_
_entity.id
_entity.type
_entity.pdbx_description
1 polymer ?
#
loop_
_entity_poly.entity_id
_entity_poly.type
_entity_poly.pdbx_seq_one_letter_code
_entity_poly.pdbx_strand_id
1 'polypeptide(L)'
;MDKILVTGGLGFIGSHTVVELQNNGYEVVIIDDLSNSSIDILDRITSITGKKPQFEKLDLKDKEKVSDFFNANKDIKGIIHFAASKAVGESMDKPLMYYENNINTLVYVLQELNELEHSNFIFSSSCTVYGQADELPITENAPVKMAESPYGNTKQIGEEIISDTCRVNSKLNAIALRYFNPIGAHESVIIGELPIGVPKNLVPFITQTAYGLRDQLSVFGDDYPTSDGTCIRDYIHVVDLAKAHVIALERLLKNKNKSNYETFNLGTGKGSSVLEVIQSFERVTGLKLNYKIANRRAGDIISAYADTSKANNELGWKAQLTLDDAMKSAWKWEQNIRKNS
;
A
#
# COMPACT_ATOMS: atom_id res chain seq x y z
N MET A 1 -10.56 23.78 5.68
CA MET A 1 -10.27 22.40 5.23
C MET A 1 -9.09 21.90 6.04
N ASP A 2 -9.15 20.66 6.53
CA ASP A 2 -8.00 20.10 7.23
C ASP A 2 -6.89 19.78 6.23
N LYS A 3 -5.65 20.16 6.60
CA LYS A 3 -4.46 19.89 5.80
C LYS A 3 -3.86 18.53 6.19
N ILE A 4 -3.69 17.67 5.20
CA ILE A 4 -3.19 16.29 5.39
C ILE A 4 -1.89 16.12 4.62
N LEU A 5 -0.88 15.62 5.32
CA LEU A 5 0.38 15.22 4.71
C LEU A 5 0.31 13.78 4.23
N VAL A 6 0.71 13.54 2.99
CA VAL A 6 0.86 12.20 2.41
C VAL A 6 2.32 12.01 2.01
N THR A 7 3.06 11.20 2.75
CA THR A 7 4.45 10.85 2.38
C THR A 7 4.43 9.68 1.40
N GLY A 8 5.28 9.72 0.36
CA GLY A 8 5.21 8.76 -0.74
C GLY A 8 3.93 8.93 -1.58
N GLY A 9 3.40 10.17 -1.62
CA GLY A 9 2.09 10.46 -2.22
C GLY A 9 2.04 10.38 -3.73
N LEU A 10 3.17 10.28 -4.42
CA LEU A 10 3.24 10.04 -5.87
C LEU A 10 3.43 8.56 -6.22
N GLY A 11 3.56 7.68 -5.22
CA GLY A 11 3.57 6.23 -5.40
C GLY A 11 2.21 5.66 -5.76
N PHE A 12 2.16 4.35 -6.02
CA PHE A 12 0.94 3.65 -6.46
C PHE A 12 -0.24 3.87 -5.50
N ILE A 13 -0.11 3.47 -4.22
CA ILE A 13 -1.20 3.62 -3.23
C ILE A 13 -1.38 5.08 -2.85
N GLY A 14 -0.25 5.81 -2.67
CA GLY A 14 -0.26 7.22 -2.27
C GLY A 14 -1.06 8.10 -3.22
N SER A 15 -0.85 7.98 -4.53
CA SER A 15 -1.55 8.80 -5.54
C SER A 15 -3.07 8.58 -5.54
N HIS A 16 -3.51 7.32 -5.38
CA HIS A 16 -4.94 7.01 -5.25
C HIS A 16 -5.52 7.57 -3.94
N THR A 17 -4.75 7.51 -2.84
CA THR A 17 -5.17 8.07 -1.55
C THR A 17 -5.24 9.61 -1.61
N VAL A 18 -4.32 10.28 -2.30
CA VAL A 18 -4.38 11.74 -2.53
C VAL A 18 -5.65 12.11 -3.29
N VAL A 19 -6.01 11.36 -4.34
CA VAL A 19 -7.26 11.58 -5.08
C VAL A 19 -8.47 11.46 -4.15
N GLU A 20 -8.55 10.38 -3.36
CA GLU A 20 -9.66 10.19 -2.44
C GLU A 20 -9.73 11.26 -1.34
N LEU A 21 -8.59 11.71 -0.79
CA LEU A 21 -8.54 12.82 0.16
C LEU A 21 -9.09 14.12 -0.44
N GLN A 22 -8.64 14.49 -1.64
CA GLN A 22 -9.12 15.72 -2.30
C GLN A 22 -10.59 15.64 -2.66
N ASN A 23 -11.10 14.48 -3.10
CA ASN A 23 -12.52 14.25 -3.36
C ASN A 23 -13.37 14.35 -2.08
N ASN A 24 -12.81 14.04 -0.91
CA ASN A 24 -13.45 14.22 0.39
C ASN A 24 -13.21 15.60 1.02
N GLY A 25 -12.65 16.56 0.27
CA GLY A 25 -12.56 17.96 0.66
C GLY A 25 -11.33 18.32 1.52
N TYR A 26 -10.34 17.43 1.62
CA TYR A 26 -9.08 17.74 2.33
C TYR A 26 -8.13 18.57 1.47
N GLU A 27 -7.33 19.41 2.12
CA GLU A 27 -6.14 20.01 1.52
C GLU A 27 -5.00 19.00 1.67
N VAL A 28 -4.27 18.72 0.58
CA VAL A 28 -3.23 17.70 0.59
C VAL A 28 -1.87 18.29 0.28
N VAL A 29 -0.89 17.96 1.14
CA VAL A 29 0.53 18.17 0.88
C VAL A 29 1.19 16.82 0.67
N ILE A 30 1.98 16.69 -0.38
CA ILE A 30 2.73 15.49 -0.73
C ILE A 30 4.21 15.71 -0.44
N ILE A 31 4.83 14.76 0.24
CA ILE A 31 6.30 14.59 0.24
C ILE A 31 6.62 13.33 -0.52
N ASP A 32 7.55 13.44 -1.50
CA ASP A 32 8.06 12.31 -2.25
C ASP A 32 9.48 12.62 -2.73
N ASP A 33 10.40 11.66 -2.70
CA ASP A 33 11.78 11.86 -3.16
C ASP A 33 11.97 11.55 -4.65
N LEU A 34 10.93 11.00 -5.29
CA LEU A 34 10.90 10.56 -6.68
C LEU A 34 11.83 9.39 -6.99
N SER A 35 12.30 8.65 -5.98
CA SER A 35 13.17 7.48 -6.18
C SER A 35 12.46 6.31 -6.84
N ASN A 36 11.14 6.18 -6.63
CA ASN A 36 10.31 5.10 -7.20
C ASN A 36 8.93 5.61 -7.67
N SER A 37 8.86 6.87 -8.06
CA SER A 37 7.67 7.56 -8.55
C SER A 37 8.05 8.55 -9.67
N SER A 38 7.06 9.20 -10.28
CA SER A 38 7.28 10.24 -11.28
C SER A 38 6.53 11.51 -10.91
N ILE A 39 7.15 12.66 -11.18
CA ILE A 39 6.54 13.99 -10.97
C ILE A 39 5.24 14.16 -11.79
N ASP A 40 5.11 13.49 -12.94
CA ASP A 40 3.94 13.55 -13.80
C ASP A 40 2.65 13.09 -13.10
N ILE A 41 2.79 12.28 -12.05
CA ILE A 41 1.64 11.83 -11.23
C ILE A 41 0.93 13.03 -10.59
N LEU A 42 1.66 14.10 -10.26
CA LEU A 42 1.07 15.32 -9.71
C LEU A 42 0.06 15.96 -10.67
N ASP A 43 0.40 16.07 -11.95
CA ASP A 43 -0.49 16.62 -12.96
C ASP A 43 -1.65 15.66 -13.29
N ARG A 44 -1.41 14.36 -13.20
CA ARG A 44 -2.45 13.32 -13.35
C ARG A 44 -3.47 13.38 -12.21
N ILE A 45 -3.03 13.53 -10.95
CA ILE A 45 -3.93 13.76 -9.80
C ILE A 45 -4.75 15.03 -10.03
N THR A 46 -4.08 16.11 -10.46
CA THR A 46 -4.74 17.40 -10.75
C THR A 46 -5.82 17.23 -11.83
N SER A 47 -5.55 16.45 -12.88
CA SER A 47 -6.51 16.18 -13.95
C SER A 47 -7.75 15.41 -13.49
N ILE A 48 -7.60 14.57 -12.46
CA ILE A 48 -8.70 13.78 -11.87
C ILE A 48 -9.56 14.64 -10.95
N THR A 49 -8.92 15.39 -10.05
CA THR A 49 -9.60 16.07 -8.93
C THR A 49 -9.94 17.53 -9.21
N GLY A 50 -9.33 18.13 -10.26
CA GLY A 50 -9.40 19.56 -10.52
C GLY A 50 -8.60 20.44 -9.54
N LYS A 51 -7.87 19.82 -8.62
CA LYS A 51 -7.09 20.53 -7.58
C LYS A 51 -5.65 20.05 -7.59
N LYS A 52 -4.69 20.97 -7.71
CA LYS A 52 -3.26 20.62 -7.61
C LYS A 52 -2.88 20.49 -6.14
N PRO A 53 -2.42 19.31 -5.66
CA PRO A 53 -1.90 19.20 -4.30
C PRO A 53 -0.59 19.96 -4.17
N GLN A 54 -0.28 20.44 -2.96
CA GLN A 54 1.05 20.97 -2.67
C GLN A 54 2.05 19.82 -2.75
N PHE A 55 3.25 20.10 -3.23
CA PHE A 55 4.29 19.09 -3.41
C PHE A 55 5.64 19.61 -2.93
N GLU A 56 6.30 18.81 -2.10
CA GLU A 56 7.68 19.02 -1.67
C GLU A 56 8.53 17.81 -2.06
N LYS A 57 9.57 18.05 -2.86
CA LYS A 57 10.57 17.03 -3.18
C LYS A 57 11.55 16.93 -2.03
N LEU A 58 11.33 15.94 -1.16
CA LEU A 58 12.11 15.75 0.07
C LEU A 58 12.40 14.27 0.31
N ASP A 59 13.66 13.94 0.55
CA ASP A 59 14.07 12.65 1.11
C ASP A 59 13.90 12.69 2.64
N LEU A 60 12.96 11.91 3.16
CA LEU A 60 12.66 11.84 4.59
C LEU A 60 13.83 11.28 5.44
N LYS A 61 14.92 10.81 4.84
CA LYS A 61 16.16 10.48 5.56
C LYS A 61 16.97 11.73 5.95
N ASP A 62 16.68 12.88 5.33
CA ASP A 62 17.30 14.17 5.67
C ASP A 62 16.56 14.81 6.87
N LYS A 63 17.02 14.48 8.07
CA LYS A 63 16.38 14.90 9.32
C LYS A 63 16.20 16.42 9.43
N GLU A 64 17.19 17.21 8.99
CA GLU A 64 17.14 18.68 9.09
C GLU A 64 16.04 19.22 8.19
N LYS A 65 15.96 18.76 6.95
CA LYS A 65 14.90 19.19 6.03
C LYS A 65 13.50 18.73 6.46
N VAL A 66 13.40 17.56 7.09
CA VAL A 66 12.14 17.10 7.68
C VAL A 66 11.70 18.08 8.76
N SER A 67 12.58 18.47 9.67
CA SER A 67 12.28 19.45 10.72
C SER A 67 11.91 20.81 10.14
N ASP A 68 12.66 21.31 9.15
CA ASP A 68 12.34 22.59 8.47
C ASP A 68 10.96 22.55 7.82
N PHE A 69 10.61 21.45 7.15
CA PHE A 69 9.28 21.25 6.56
C PHE A 69 8.16 21.32 7.60
N PHE A 70 8.28 20.59 8.71
CA PHE A 70 7.27 20.61 9.77
C PHE A 70 7.18 21.96 10.48
N ASN A 71 8.30 22.67 10.67
CA ASN A 71 8.32 24.01 11.20
C ASN A 71 7.54 25.01 10.33
N ALA A 72 7.59 24.84 9.00
CA ALA A 72 6.84 25.65 8.04
C ALA A 72 5.38 25.23 7.87
N ASN A 73 4.98 24.03 8.33
CA ASN A 73 3.65 23.43 8.10
C ASN A 73 3.00 22.93 9.40
N LYS A 74 2.95 23.78 10.44
CA LYS A 74 2.37 23.43 11.75
C LYS A 74 0.84 23.26 11.75
N ASP A 75 0.19 23.57 10.66
CA ASP A 75 -1.26 23.43 10.45
C ASP A 75 -1.70 22.05 9.93
N ILE A 76 -0.76 21.12 9.72
CA ILE A 76 -1.04 19.72 9.38
C ILE A 76 -1.83 19.05 10.50
N LYS A 77 -2.99 18.44 10.16
CA LYS A 77 -3.92 17.80 11.10
C LYS A 77 -3.79 16.27 11.12
N GLY A 78 -3.17 15.70 10.10
CA GLY A 78 -2.96 14.26 10.00
C GLY A 78 -1.92 13.89 8.95
N ILE A 79 -1.33 12.73 9.13
CA ILE A 79 -0.31 12.20 8.21
C ILE A 79 -0.71 10.80 7.77
N ILE A 80 -0.58 10.52 6.47
CA ILE A 80 -0.63 9.16 5.93
C ILE A 80 0.76 8.84 5.40
N HIS A 81 1.41 7.85 6.02
CA HIS A 81 2.82 7.54 5.78
C HIS A 81 2.97 6.30 4.89
N PHE A 82 3.21 6.55 3.58
CA PHE A 82 3.52 5.50 2.59
C PHE A 82 5.01 5.41 2.25
N ALA A 83 5.78 6.47 2.48
CA ALA A 83 7.18 6.53 2.09
C ALA A 83 7.99 5.37 2.69
N ALA A 84 8.33 4.38 1.86
CA ALA A 84 9.08 3.20 2.24
C ALA A 84 9.56 2.45 0.99
N SER A 85 10.69 1.76 1.10
CA SER A 85 11.07 0.69 0.18
C SER A 85 10.20 -0.54 0.43
N LYS A 86 9.58 -1.12 -0.63
CA LYS A 86 8.50 -2.11 -0.47
C LYS A 86 8.74 -3.49 -1.11
N ALA A 87 9.83 -3.68 -1.84
CA ALA A 87 10.04 -4.90 -2.61
C ALA A 87 10.67 -6.01 -1.76
N VAL A 88 9.90 -7.07 -1.46
CA VAL A 88 10.33 -8.19 -0.62
C VAL A 88 11.64 -8.79 -1.10
N GLY A 89 11.76 -9.15 -2.39
CA GLY A 89 12.98 -9.75 -2.95
C GLY A 89 14.20 -8.82 -2.84
N GLU A 90 14.06 -7.52 -3.16
CA GLU A 90 15.16 -6.57 -3.01
C GLU A 90 15.61 -6.40 -1.56
N SER A 91 14.68 -6.52 -0.61
CA SER A 91 15.03 -6.44 0.81
C SER A 91 15.94 -7.58 1.26
N MET A 92 15.85 -8.76 0.62
CA MET A 92 16.76 -9.88 0.88
C MET A 92 18.17 -9.60 0.39
N ASP A 93 18.30 -8.87 -0.73
CA ASP A 93 19.58 -8.51 -1.32
C ASP A 93 20.23 -7.29 -0.64
N LYS A 94 19.39 -6.34 -0.16
CA LYS A 94 19.82 -5.04 0.37
C LYS A 94 19.20 -4.73 1.74
N PRO A 95 19.36 -5.58 2.76
CA PRO A 95 18.65 -5.44 4.03
C PRO A 95 18.95 -4.11 4.75
N LEU A 96 20.19 -3.68 4.80
CA LEU A 96 20.58 -2.44 5.50
C LEU A 96 19.91 -1.20 4.88
N MET A 97 19.81 -1.13 3.56
CA MET A 97 19.11 -0.04 2.86
C MET A 97 17.62 0.01 3.26
N TYR A 98 16.97 -1.16 3.44
CA TYR A 98 15.58 -1.23 3.89
C TYR A 98 15.42 -0.75 5.32
N TYR A 99 16.30 -1.16 6.24
CA TYR A 99 16.26 -0.68 7.63
C TYR A 99 16.54 0.82 7.70
N GLU A 100 17.59 1.30 7.05
CA GLU A 100 17.94 2.71 7.03
C GLU A 100 16.79 3.57 6.46
N ASN A 101 16.24 3.17 5.32
CA ASN A 101 15.17 3.93 4.68
C ASN A 101 13.87 3.88 5.49
N ASN A 102 13.36 2.68 5.80
CA ASN A 102 12.02 2.52 6.33
C ASN A 102 11.91 2.91 7.81
N ILE A 103 12.97 2.72 8.60
CA ILE A 103 12.95 3.03 10.04
C ILE A 103 13.30 4.49 10.29
N ASN A 104 14.37 5.01 9.67
CA ASN A 104 14.77 6.40 9.94
C ASN A 104 13.71 7.39 9.48
N THR A 105 13.10 7.18 8.30
CA THR A 105 12.03 8.06 7.81
C THR A 105 10.83 8.07 8.75
N LEU A 106 10.44 6.91 9.27
CA LEU A 106 9.37 6.81 10.26
C LEU A 106 9.72 7.55 11.56
N VAL A 107 10.93 7.30 12.09
CA VAL A 107 11.37 7.92 13.35
C VAL A 107 11.43 9.43 13.23
N TYR A 108 11.96 9.98 12.12
CA TYR A 108 12.06 11.42 11.95
C TYR A 108 10.67 12.08 11.84
N VAL A 109 9.73 11.46 11.11
CA VAL A 109 8.35 11.94 11.06
C VAL A 109 7.68 11.90 12.44
N LEU A 110 7.85 10.82 13.21
CA LEU A 110 7.28 10.70 14.56
C LEU A 110 7.89 11.69 15.54
N GLN A 111 9.18 12.03 15.42
CA GLN A 111 9.82 13.05 16.24
C GLN A 111 9.13 14.42 16.07
N GLU A 112 8.86 14.81 14.83
CA GLU A 112 8.16 16.08 14.55
C GLU A 112 6.70 16.06 15.03
N LEU A 113 6.02 14.91 14.91
CA LEU A 113 4.66 14.75 15.43
C LEU A 113 4.55 14.91 16.95
N ASN A 114 5.60 14.52 17.69
CA ASN A 114 5.62 14.68 19.15
C ASN A 114 5.62 16.16 19.60
N GLU A 115 6.06 17.07 18.75
CA GLU A 115 6.07 18.52 19.01
C GLU A 115 4.73 19.19 18.71
N LEU A 116 3.80 18.49 18.04
CA LEU A 116 2.47 19.02 17.72
C LEU A 116 1.49 18.81 18.88
N GLU A 117 0.52 19.70 19.00
CA GLU A 117 -0.49 19.65 20.07
C GLU A 117 -1.42 18.44 19.95
N HIS A 118 -1.78 18.06 18.73
CA HIS A 118 -2.56 16.87 18.39
C HIS A 118 -2.04 16.28 17.09
N SER A 119 -1.85 14.97 17.08
CA SER A 119 -1.27 14.28 15.94
C SER A 119 -2.06 13.02 15.59
N ASN A 120 -2.47 12.94 14.31
CA ASN A 120 -3.17 11.79 13.76
C ASN A 120 -2.28 11.13 12.70
N PHE A 121 -1.97 9.85 12.88
CA PHE A 121 -1.00 9.16 12.06
C PHE A 121 -1.56 7.84 11.51
N ILE A 122 -1.58 7.72 10.19
CA ILE A 122 -1.94 6.47 9.50
C ILE A 122 -0.67 5.83 8.95
N PHE A 123 -0.36 4.64 9.41
CA PHE A 123 0.81 3.88 8.98
C PHE A 123 0.44 2.84 7.93
N SER A 124 1.12 2.90 6.81
CA SER A 124 1.13 1.86 5.78
C SER A 124 1.84 0.61 6.29
N SER A 125 1.11 -0.25 6.99
CA SER A 125 1.60 -1.56 7.41
C SER A 125 1.32 -2.61 6.33
N SER A 126 1.52 -3.88 6.64
CA SER A 126 1.42 -4.96 5.67
C SER A 126 1.04 -6.27 6.36
N CYS A 127 0.37 -7.17 5.64
CA CYS A 127 0.15 -8.55 6.10
C CYS A 127 1.46 -9.31 6.35
N THR A 128 2.59 -8.84 5.82
CA THR A 128 3.91 -9.45 6.06
C THR A 128 4.34 -9.43 7.52
N VAL A 129 3.70 -8.60 8.38
CA VAL A 129 3.93 -8.59 9.83
C VAL A 129 3.54 -9.90 10.51
N TYR A 130 2.66 -10.69 9.90
CA TYR A 130 2.24 -11.97 10.47
C TYR A 130 3.23 -13.11 10.22
N GLY A 131 4.17 -12.94 9.26
CA GLY A 131 4.98 -14.06 8.77
C GLY A 131 4.11 -15.18 8.20
N GLN A 132 4.48 -16.43 8.45
CA GLN A 132 3.65 -17.59 8.11
C GLN A 132 2.56 -17.77 9.20
N ALA A 133 1.35 -17.30 8.92
CA ALA A 133 0.21 -17.46 9.86
C ALA A 133 -0.17 -18.94 10.02
N ASP A 134 -0.63 -19.31 11.23
CA ASP A 134 -1.08 -20.70 11.52
C ASP A 134 -2.51 -20.92 11.07
N GLU A 135 -3.34 -19.88 11.13
CA GLU A 135 -4.76 -19.94 10.87
C GLU A 135 -5.18 -18.97 9.78
N LEU A 136 -6.18 -19.34 9.02
CA LEU A 136 -6.79 -18.54 7.96
C LEU A 136 -8.33 -18.52 8.15
N PRO A 137 -8.98 -17.38 7.89
CA PRO A 137 -8.43 -16.06 7.55
C PRO A 137 -7.63 -15.44 8.70
N ILE A 138 -6.64 -14.59 8.36
CA ILE A 138 -5.74 -13.96 9.34
C ILE A 138 -6.48 -12.82 10.05
N THR A 139 -6.59 -12.89 11.38
CA THR A 139 -7.15 -11.82 12.22
C THR A 139 -6.06 -10.88 12.73
N GLU A 140 -6.43 -9.69 13.23
CA GLU A 140 -5.48 -8.75 13.86
C GLU A 140 -4.87 -9.29 15.16
N ASN A 141 -5.50 -10.29 15.77
CA ASN A 141 -5.01 -10.98 16.97
C ASN A 141 -4.05 -12.13 16.66
N ALA A 142 -3.85 -12.45 15.37
CA ALA A 142 -2.89 -13.48 14.99
C ALA A 142 -1.48 -13.11 15.49
N PRO A 143 -0.72 -14.08 16.01
CA PRO A 143 0.64 -13.81 16.50
C PRO A 143 1.53 -13.18 15.42
N VAL A 144 2.25 -12.13 15.79
CA VAL A 144 3.33 -11.58 14.99
C VAL A 144 4.51 -12.54 15.08
N LYS A 145 4.77 -13.28 14.01
CA LYS A 145 5.88 -14.23 13.94
C LYS A 145 7.12 -13.56 13.35
N MET A 146 8.25 -14.28 13.36
CA MET A 146 9.46 -13.82 12.68
C MET A 146 9.14 -13.49 11.21
N ALA A 147 9.51 -12.30 10.79
CA ALA A 147 9.29 -11.86 9.42
C ALA A 147 10.09 -12.68 8.43
N GLU A 148 9.47 -13.05 7.32
CA GLU A 148 10.11 -13.82 6.24
C GLU A 148 11.08 -12.97 5.38
N SER A 149 11.12 -11.64 5.62
CA SER A 149 11.99 -10.73 4.89
C SER A 149 12.34 -9.48 5.69
N PRO A 150 13.47 -8.81 5.40
CA PRO A 150 13.80 -7.52 5.99
C PRO A 150 12.72 -6.46 5.79
N TYR A 151 12.03 -6.44 4.63
CA TYR A 151 10.88 -5.56 4.42
C TYR A 151 9.76 -5.83 5.45
N GLY A 152 9.36 -7.09 5.60
CA GLY A 152 8.36 -7.48 6.61
C GLY A 152 8.78 -7.08 8.02
N ASN A 153 10.05 -7.29 8.36
CA ASN A 153 10.60 -6.91 9.66
C ASN A 153 10.59 -5.38 9.88
N THR A 154 10.87 -4.56 8.84
CA THR A 154 10.74 -3.10 8.98
C THR A 154 9.31 -2.67 9.29
N LYS A 155 8.30 -3.41 8.83
CA LYS A 155 6.89 -3.13 9.17
C LYS A 155 6.56 -3.55 10.60
N GLN A 156 7.06 -4.69 11.08
CA GLN A 156 6.94 -5.12 12.49
C GLN A 156 7.58 -4.07 13.42
N ILE A 157 8.84 -3.73 13.20
CA ILE A 157 9.56 -2.70 13.99
C ILE A 157 8.84 -1.35 13.91
N GLY A 158 8.33 -0.97 12.75
CA GLY A 158 7.55 0.26 12.59
C GLY A 158 6.30 0.29 13.45
N GLU A 159 5.53 -0.79 13.52
CA GLU A 159 4.36 -0.91 14.40
C GLU A 159 4.76 -0.85 15.88
N GLU A 160 5.86 -1.49 16.29
CA GLU A 160 6.39 -1.44 17.66
C GLU A 160 6.78 0.00 18.04
N ILE A 161 7.55 0.71 17.20
CA ILE A 161 7.95 2.09 17.43
C ILE A 161 6.72 3.00 17.59
N ILE A 162 5.71 2.86 16.73
CA ILE A 162 4.48 3.66 16.80
C ILE A 162 3.72 3.36 18.10
N SER A 163 3.55 2.08 18.43
CA SER A 163 2.86 1.64 19.66
C SER A 163 3.55 2.18 20.91
N ASP A 164 4.90 2.09 20.98
CA ASP A 164 5.68 2.62 22.10
C ASP A 164 5.55 4.15 22.20
N THR A 165 5.57 4.84 21.06
CA THR A 165 5.40 6.29 21.03
C THR A 165 3.99 6.70 21.50
N CYS A 166 2.94 6.03 21.05
CA CYS A 166 1.56 6.28 21.48
C CYS A 166 1.36 6.00 22.97
N ARG A 167 2.09 5.05 23.55
CA ARG A 167 2.00 4.71 24.99
C ARG A 167 2.48 5.83 25.89
N VAL A 168 3.49 6.59 25.47
CA VAL A 168 4.09 7.67 26.27
C VAL A 168 3.58 9.05 25.87
N ASN A 169 3.03 9.21 24.67
CA ASN A 169 2.46 10.44 24.16
C ASN A 169 0.93 10.29 23.90
N SER A 170 0.13 10.77 24.87
CA SER A 170 -1.33 10.72 24.76
C SER A 170 -1.93 11.64 23.69
N LYS A 171 -1.14 12.54 23.10
CA LYS A 171 -1.57 13.42 22.01
C LYS A 171 -1.43 12.78 20.63
N LEU A 172 -0.65 11.71 20.51
CA LEU A 172 -0.49 10.93 19.27
C LEU A 172 -1.54 9.84 19.22
N ASN A 173 -2.36 9.86 18.17
CA ASN A 173 -3.25 8.77 17.80
C ASN A 173 -2.79 8.16 16.48
N ALA A 174 -2.66 6.85 16.43
CA ALA A 174 -2.18 6.17 15.25
C ALA A 174 -3.02 4.94 14.88
N ILE A 175 -3.14 4.69 13.58
CA ILE A 175 -3.72 3.45 13.04
C ILE A 175 -2.72 2.82 12.08
N ALA A 176 -2.35 1.56 12.32
CA ALA A 176 -1.63 0.74 11.37
C ALA A 176 -2.62 -0.05 10.50
N LEU A 177 -2.55 0.18 9.20
CA LEU A 177 -3.37 -0.53 8.23
C LEU A 177 -2.54 -1.67 7.62
N ARG A 178 -2.85 -2.92 8.00
CA ARG A 178 -2.20 -4.15 7.53
C ARG A 178 -2.91 -4.64 6.28
N TYR A 179 -2.51 -4.17 5.12
CA TYR A 179 -3.15 -4.59 3.88
C TYR A 179 -2.40 -5.71 3.17
N PHE A 180 -3.15 -6.43 2.37
CA PHE A 180 -2.69 -7.57 1.59
C PHE A 180 -2.16 -7.10 0.24
N ASN A 181 -2.59 -7.64 -0.88
CA ASN A 181 -1.99 -7.36 -2.18
C ASN A 181 -2.79 -6.30 -2.96
N PRO A 182 -2.41 -5.00 -2.94
CA PRO A 182 -3.12 -3.99 -3.72
C PRO A 182 -2.87 -4.17 -5.22
N ILE A 183 -3.96 -4.10 -6.00
CA ILE A 183 -3.97 -4.27 -7.45
C ILE A 183 -4.97 -3.33 -8.11
N GLY A 184 -4.95 -3.26 -9.43
CA GLY A 184 -5.88 -2.43 -10.20
C GLY A 184 -5.36 -1.02 -10.47
N ALA A 185 -6.23 -0.15 -10.94
CA ALA A 185 -5.95 1.24 -11.26
C ALA A 185 -7.21 2.10 -11.06
N HIS A 186 -7.05 3.42 -11.03
CA HIS A 186 -8.17 4.35 -10.96
C HIS A 186 -9.06 4.25 -12.21
N GLU A 187 -10.36 4.45 -12.04
CA GLU A 187 -11.35 4.37 -13.14
C GLU A 187 -11.09 5.33 -14.30
N SER A 188 -10.46 6.48 -14.01
CA SER A 188 -10.03 7.45 -15.03
C SER A 188 -8.96 6.91 -15.97
N VAL A 189 -8.32 5.79 -15.64
CA VAL A 189 -7.16 5.18 -16.31
C VAL A 189 -5.93 6.10 -16.44
N ILE A 190 -5.83 7.14 -15.59
CA ILE A 190 -4.75 8.13 -15.64
C ILE A 190 -3.69 7.83 -14.55
N ILE A 191 -4.07 7.16 -13.45
CA ILE A 191 -3.15 6.67 -12.43
C ILE A 191 -3.34 5.18 -12.19
N GLY A 192 -2.26 4.49 -11.88
CA GLY A 192 -2.19 3.05 -11.65
C GLY A 192 -0.80 2.63 -11.21
N GLU A 193 -0.53 1.34 -11.08
CA GLU A 193 0.79 0.85 -10.74
C GLU A 193 1.75 1.03 -11.92
N LEU A 194 2.84 1.79 -11.70
CA LEU A 194 3.86 2.09 -12.69
C LEU A 194 5.23 1.62 -12.18
N PRO A 195 5.59 0.34 -12.35
CA PRO A 195 6.88 -0.16 -11.91
C PRO A 195 8.01 0.40 -12.75
N ILE A 196 9.09 0.83 -12.10
CA ILE A 196 10.33 1.21 -12.75
C ILE A 196 11.10 -0.08 -13.08
N GLY A 197 11.39 -0.32 -14.36
CA GLY A 197 12.10 -1.52 -14.84
C GLY A 197 11.19 -2.76 -14.87
N VAL A 198 11.74 -3.92 -14.44
CA VAL A 198 11.01 -5.20 -14.45
C VAL A 198 10.02 -5.24 -13.29
N PRO A 199 8.70 -5.47 -13.55
CA PRO A 199 7.73 -5.61 -12.46
C PRO A 199 8.09 -6.74 -11.50
N LYS A 200 7.95 -6.46 -10.21
CA LYS A 200 8.12 -7.47 -9.16
C LYS A 200 6.77 -8.03 -8.67
N ASN A 201 5.67 -7.38 -9.03
CA ASN A 201 4.30 -7.77 -8.68
C ASN A 201 3.61 -8.51 -9.85
N LEU A 202 2.69 -9.41 -9.51
CA LEU A 202 2.00 -10.28 -10.47
C LEU A 202 1.22 -9.49 -11.53
N VAL A 203 0.37 -8.54 -11.12
CA VAL A 203 -0.56 -7.87 -12.04
C VAL A 203 0.14 -7.00 -13.09
N PRO A 204 1.12 -6.13 -12.75
CA PRO A 204 1.89 -5.43 -13.78
C PRO A 204 2.66 -6.38 -14.71
N PHE A 205 3.12 -7.54 -14.20
CA PHE A 205 3.77 -8.52 -15.06
C PHE A 205 2.78 -9.16 -16.05
N ILE A 206 1.55 -9.48 -15.59
CA ILE A 206 0.45 -9.97 -16.45
C ILE A 206 0.14 -8.95 -17.55
N THR A 207 -0.09 -7.68 -17.19
CA THR A 207 -0.50 -6.66 -18.16
C THR A 207 0.61 -6.36 -19.17
N GLN A 208 1.89 -6.31 -18.74
CA GLN A 208 3.03 -6.15 -19.64
C GLN A 208 3.24 -7.35 -20.56
N THR A 209 2.98 -8.57 -20.08
CA THR A 209 3.04 -9.78 -20.93
C THR A 209 1.93 -9.75 -21.98
N ALA A 210 0.71 -9.41 -21.58
CA ALA A 210 -0.42 -9.31 -22.50
C ALA A 210 -0.25 -8.17 -23.52
N TYR A 211 0.44 -7.09 -23.16
CA TYR A 211 0.74 -5.99 -24.07
C TYR A 211 1.91 -6.31 -25.04
N GLY A 212 2.65 -7.39 -24.79
CA GLY A 212 3.79 -7.81 -25.62
C GLY A 212 5.14 -7.18 -25.22
N LEU A 213 5.23 -6.55 -24.05
CA LEU A 213 6.50 -6.03 -23.51
C LEU A 213 7.36 -7.14 -22.90
N ARG A 214 6.76 -8.29 -22.62
CA ARG A 214 7.39 -9.48 -22.06
C ARG A 214 6.88 -10.72 -22.80
N ASP A 215 7.79 -11.62 -23.05
CA ASP A 215 7.47 -12.82 -23.81
C ASP A 215 6.54 -13.76 -23.05
N GLN A 216 6.77 -13.96 -21.76
CA GLN A 216 6.08 -14.98 -20.98
C GLN A 216 6.08 -14.68 -19.47
N LEU A 217 4.94 -14.91 -18.80
CA LEU A 217 4.82 -14.90 -17.34
C LEU A 217 5.31 -16.22 -16.75
N SER A 218 6.07 -16.19 -15.66
CA SER A 218 6.39 -17.37 -14.84
C SER A 218 5.42 -17.47 -13.65
N VAL A 219 4.70 -18.58 -13.56
CA VAL A 219 3.89 -18.97 -12.39
C VAL A 219 4.77 -19.86 -11.52
N PHE A 220 5.05 -19.42 -10.29
CA PHE A 220 6.01 -20.07 -9.40
C PHE A 220 5.34 -21.13 -8.52
N GLY A 221 5.58 -22.40 -8.85
CA GLY A 221 5.01 -23.58 -8.18
C GLY A 221 3.59 -23.91 -8.67
N ASP A 222 3.33 -25.21 -8.79
CA ASP A 222 2.03 -25.83 -9.11
C ASP A 222 1.73 -27.00 -8.18
N ASP A 223 2.52 -27.13 -7.12
CA ASP A 223 2.51 -28.24 -6.17
C ASP A 223 2.23 -27.80 -4.72
N TYR A 224 1.71 -26.56 -4.52
CA TYR A 224 1.24 -26.11 -3.22
C TYR A 224 -0.07 -26.85 -2.84
N PRO A 225 -0.32 -27.08 -1.53
CA PRO A 225 -1.57 -27.73 -1.07
C PRO A 225 -2.77 -26.75 -1.16
N THR A 226 -3.08 -26.31 -2.37
CA THR A 226 -4.18 -25.42 -2.75
C THR A 226 -5.01 -26.07 -3.85
N SER A 227 -6.15 -25.50 -4.20
CA SER A 227 -7.08 -26.10 -5.18
C SER A 227 -6.48 -26.32 -6.57
N ASP A 228 -5.56 -25.45 -6.99
CA ASP A 228 -4.93 -25.48 -8.33
C ASP A 228 -3.40 -25.59 -8.27
N GLY A 229 -2.86 -25.81 -7.07
CA GLY A 229 -1.42 -25.97 -6.84
C GLY A 229 -0.65 -24.66 -6.76
N THR A 230 -1.27 -23.48 -6.96
CA THR A 230 -0.57 -22.19 -6.90
C THR A 230 -0.85 -21.45 -5.61
N CYS A 231 0.02 -20.48 -5.24
CA CYS A 231 -0.12 -19.67 -4.02
C CYS A 231 -1.43 -18.86 -4.02
N ILE A 232 -2.02 -18.71 -2.83
CA ILE A 232 -3.23 -17.91 -2.62
C ILE A 232 -2.89 -16.60 -1.92
N ARG A 233 -3.41 -15.48 -2.43
CA ARG A 233 -3.29 -14.13 -1.85
C ARG A 233 -4.64 -13.43 -1.85
N ASP A 234 -4.81 -12.49 -0.93
CA ASP A 234 -5.95 -11.57 -0.93
C ASP A 234 -5.60 -10.36 -1.78
N TYR A 235 -6.26 -10.23 -2.92
CA TYR A 235 -6.04 -9.15 -3.87
C TYR A 235 -7.10 -8.08 -3.69
N ILE A 236 -6.69 -6.92 -3.15
CA ILE A 236 -7.57 -5.78 -2.89
C ILE A 236 -7.42 -4.71 -3.97
N HIS A 237 -8.53 -4.15 -4.43
CA HIS A 237 -8.49 -3.04 -5.38
C HIS A 237 -7.90 -1.78 -4.73
N VAL A 238 -6.95 -1.12 -5.41
CA VAL A 238 -6.23 0.04 -4.86
C VAL A 238 -7.15 1.21 -4.49
N VAL A 239 -8.26 1.39 -5.19
CA VAL A 239 -9.26 2.45 -4.87
C VAL A 239 -9.97 2.13 -3.55
N ASP A 240 -10.36 0.88 -3.31
CA ASP A 240 -10.95 0.48 -2.03
C ASP A 240 -9.95 0.66 -0.89
N LEU A 241 -8.68 0.33 -1.13
CA LEU A 241 -7.61 0.55 -0.16
C LEU A 241 -7.41 2.05 0.11
N ALA A 242 -7.41 2.90 -0.91
CA ALA A 242 -7.30 4.36 -0.76
C ALA A 242 -8.45 4.93 0.10
N LYS A 243 -9.68 4.50 -0.15
CA LYS A 243 -10.84 4.85 0.67
C LYS A 243 -10.70 4.42 2.13
N ALA A 244 -10.12 3.24 2.40
CA ALA A 244 -9.85 2.79 3.75
C ALA A 244 -8.90 3.74 4.51
N HIS A 245 -7.87 4.28 3.84
CA HIS A 245 -6.97 5.25 4.45
C HIS A 245 -7.68 6.55 4.83
N VAL A 246 -8.58 7.05 3.98
CA VAL A 246 -9.39 8.24 4.28
C VAL A 246 -10.31 7.98 5.47
N ILE A 247 -11.01 6.85 5.49
CA ILE A 247 -11.91 6.46 6.60
C ILE A 247 -11.13 6.29 7.91
N ALA A 248 -9.95 5.68 7.88
CA ALA A 248 -9.08 5.52 9.05
C ALA A 248 -8.61 6.89 9.59
N LEU A 249 -8.21 7.80 8.69
CA LEU A 249 -7.85 9.15 9.07
C LEU A 249 -9.04 9.90 9.70
N GLU A 250 -10.22 9.82 9.10
CA GLU A 250 -11.43 10.42 9.64
C GLU A 250 -11.81 9.88 11.02
N ARG A 251 -11.56 8.58 11.27
CA ARG A 251 -11.76 7.96 12.58
C ARG A 251 -10.94 8.68 13.64
N LEU A 252 -9.68 9.01 13.35
CA LEU A 252 -8.79 9.75 14.25
C LEU A 252 -9.20 11.23 14.39
N LEU A 253 -9.40 11.92 13.27
CA LEU A 253 -9.81 13.33 13.28
C LEU A 253 -11.12 13.58 14.03
N LYS A 254 -12.03 12.61 14.02
CA LYS A 254 -13.32 12.66 14.73
C LYS A 254 -13.26 12.05 16.14
N ASN A 255 -12.06 11.70 16.66
CA ASN A 255 -11.84 11.07 17.97
C ASN A 255 -12.72 9.82 18.19
N LYS A 256 -12.86 8.98 17.17
CA LYS A 256 -13.64 7.72 17.23
C LYS A 256 -12.79 6.48 17.51
N ASN A 257 -11.48 6.65 17.65
CA ASN A 257 -10.57 5.58 18.04
C ASN A 257 -10.85 5.13 19.48
N LYS A 258 -10.69 3.83 19.73
CA LYS A 258 -10.90 3.20 21.05
C LYS A 258 -9.62 3.22 21.90
N SER A 259 -8.46 3.38 21.26
CA SER A 259 -7.16 3.50 21.90
C SER A 259 -6.25 4.39 21.04
N ASN A 260 -5.16 4.88 21.62
CA ASN A 260 -4.21 5.73 20.90
C ASN A 260 -3.48 4.99 19.77
N TYR A 261 -3.47 3.67 19.80
CA TYR A 261 -2.94 2.83 18.73
C TYR A 261 -3.93 1.73 18.39
N GLU A 262 -4.33 1.67 17.12
CA GLU A 262 -5.22 0.64 16.59
C GLU A 262 -4.61 -0.02 15.35
N THR A 263 -4.97 -1.27 15.09
CA THR A 263 -4.59 -2.01 13.89
C THR A 263 -5.82 -2.54 13.18
N PHE A 264 -5.81 -2.52 11.83
CA PHE A 264 -6.87 -3.08 11.01
C PHE A 264 -6.30 -3.84 9.82
N ASN A 265 -6.84 -5.03 9.58
CA ASN A 265 -6.59 -5.78 8.35
C ASN A 265 -7.44 -5.24 7.20
N LEU A 266 -6.81 -4.98 6.07
CA LEU A 266 -7.50 -4.51 4.86
C LEU A 266 -7.29 -5.52 3.72
N GLY A 267 -8.34 -6.22 3.39
CA GLY A 267 -8.41 -7.20 2.31
C GLY A 267 -9.84 -7.32 1.81
N THR A 268 -10.08 -8.28 0.95
CA THR A 268 -11.43 -8.65 0.50
C THR A 268 -12.06 -9.69 1.42
N GLY A 269 -11.25 -10.34 2.27
CA GLY A 269 -11.64 -11.50 3.06
C GLY A 269 -11.69 -12.79 2.25
N LYS A 270 -11.23 -12.74 1.00
CA LYS A 270 -11.26 -13.86 0.06
C LYS A 270 -9.91 -14.01 -0.62
N GLY A 271 -9.31 -15.18 -0.46
CA GLY A 271 -8.08 -15.51 -1.18
C GLY A 271 -8.36 -15.87 -2.64
N SER A 272 -7.45 -15.50 -3.54
CA SER A 272 -7.42 -15.95 -4.92
C SER A 272 -6.04 -16.52 -5.25
N SER A 273 -6.03 -17.61 -6.01
CA SER A 273 -4.80 -18.23 -6.48
C SER A 273 -4.18 -17.45 -7.65
N VAL A 274 -2.90 -17.72 -7.96
CA VAL A 274 -2.24 -17.08 -9.11
C VAL A 274 -2.96 -17.43 -10.42
N LEU A 275 -3.41 -18.67 -10.59
CA LEU A 275 -4.16 -19.08 -11.79
C LEU A 275 -5.55 -18.43 -11.84
N GLU A 276 -6.23 -18.24 -10.71
CA GLU A 276 -7.50 -17.50 -10.68
C GLU A 276 -7.33 -16.03 -11.10
N VAL A 277 -6.21 -15.40 -10.75
CA VAL A 277 -5.89 -14.03 -11.21
C VAL A 277 -5.68 -14.00 -12.72
N ILE A 278 -4.95 -14.97 -13.28
CA ILE A 278 -4.75 -15.11 -14.73
C ILE A 278 -6.10 -15.34 -15.43
N GLN A 279 -6.91 -16.26 -14.92
CA GLN A 279 -8.25 -16.55 -15.48
C GLN A 279 -9.17 -15.33 -15.43
N SER A 280 -9.12 -14.54 -14.34
CA SER A 280 -9.85 -13.29 -14.23
C SER A 280 -9.41 -12.31 -15.32
N PHE A 281 -8.10 -12.13 -15.51
CA PHE A 281 -7.55 -11.29 -16.56
C PHE A 281 -8.03 -11.74 -17.95
N GLU A 282 -7.90 -13.03 -18.27
CA GLU A 282 -8.36 -13.59 -19.55
C GLU A 282 -9.85 -13.39 -19.79
N ARG A 283 -10.67 -13.59 -18.75
CA ARG A 283 -12.13 -13.42 -18.81
C ARG A 283 -12.54 -11.98 -19.12
N VAL A 284 -11.92 -10.99 -18.45
CA VAL A 284 -12.33 -9.58 -18.59
C VAL A 284 -11.73 -8.90 -19.82
N THR A 285 -10.65 -9.45 -20.39
CA THR A 285 -9.97 -8.87 -21.56
C THR A 285 -10.25 -9.62 -22.85
N GLY A 286 -10.64 -10.90 -22.77
CA GLY A 286 -10.75 -11.80 -23.93
C GLY A 286 -9.39 -12.27 -24.49
N LEU A 287 -8.27 -11.87 -23.87
CA LEU A 287 -6.93 -12.23 -24.31
C LEU A 287 -6.47 -13.51 -23.61
N LYS A 288 -5.67 -14.33 -24.32
CA LYS A 288 -4.97 -15.46 -23.72
C LYS A 288 -3.58 -15.04 -23.28
N LEU A 289 -3.24 -15.34 -22.02
CA LEU A 289 -1.95 -14.98 -21.46
C LEU A 289 -0.92 -16.09 -21.74
N ASN A 290 0.25 -15.70 -22.25
CA ASN A 290 1.38 -16.62 -22.38
C ASN A 290 2.06 -16.78 -21.02
N TYR A 291 1.91 -17.94 -20.37
CA TYR A 291 2.59 -18.27 -19.11
C TYR A 291 3.17 -19.67 -19.09
N LYS A 292 4.12 -19.88 -18.20
CA LYS A 292 4.69 -21.21 -17.89
C LYS A 292 4.75 -21.42 -16.39
N ILE A 293 4.67 -22.69 -16.00
CA ILE A 293 4.98 -23.09 -14.61
C ILE A 293 6.50 -23.10 -14.42
N ALA A 294 6.94 -22.56 -13.30
CA ALA A 294 8.33 -22.55 -12.86
C ALA A 294 8.43 -23.11 -11.43
N ASN A 295 9.64 -23.45 -11.00
CA ASN A 295 9.88 -23.92 -9.63
C ASN A 295 9.40 -22.87 -8.60
N ARG A 296 9.04 -23.31 -7.40
CA ARG A 296 8.68 -22.43 -6.27
C ARG A 296 9.73 -21.37 -6.05
N ARG A 297 9.31 -20.16 -5.75
CA ARG A 297 10.19 -19.06 -5.35
C ARG A 297 10.47 -19.17 -3.84
N ALA A 298 11.72 -18.98 -3.43
CA ALA A 298 12.08 -18.96 -2.02
C ALA A 298 11.34 -17.85 -1.28
N GLY A 299 10.82 -18.15 -0.08
CA GLY A 299 10.09 -17.20 0.76
C GLY A 299 8.60 -17.00 0.38
N ASP A 300 8.08 -17.73 -0.63
CA ASP A 300 6.65 -17.71 -0.91
C ASP A 300 5.87 -18.53 0.13
N ILE A 301 4.92 -17.87 0.80
CA ILE A 301 3.96 -18.52 1.69
C ILE A 301 2.81 -19.16 0.90
N ILE A 302 2.24 -20.25 1.40
CA ILE A 302 1.18 -21.01 0.72
C ILE A 302 -0.06 -20.15 0.49
N SER A 303 -0.58 -19.56 1.57
CA SER A 303 -1.84 -18.80 1.55
C SER A 303 -1.80 -17.65 2.54
N ALA A 304 -2.31 -16.48 2.13
CA ALA A 304 -2.52 -15.34 3.00
C ALA A 304 -3.75 -14.53 2.54
N TYR A 305 -4.79 -14.46 3.40
CA TYR A 305 -5.97 -13.63 3.20
C TYR A 305 -6.54 -13.17 4.55
N ALA A 306 -7.20 -12.00 4.52
CA ALA A 306 -7.62 -11.29 5.71
C ALA A 306 -8.90 -11.87 6.34
N ASP A 307 -8.99 -11.86 7.66
CA ASP A 307 -10.27 -11.61 8.32
C ASP A 307 -10.51 -10.09 8.30
N THR A 308 -11.62 -9.66 7.72
CA THR A 308 -11.98 -8.25 7.56
C THR A 308 -13.06 -7.80 8.55
N SER A 309 -13.47 -8.65 9.48
CA SER A 309 -14.57 -8.41 10.40
C SER A 309 -14.39 -7.14 11.24
N LYS A 310 -13.17 -6.90 11.73
CA LYS A 310 -12.84 -5.70 12.51
C LYS A 310 -12.96 -4.43 11.67
N ALA A 311 -12.38 -4.41 10.46
CA ALA A 311 -12.50 -3.29 9.55
C ALA A 311 -13.95 -3.01 9.15
N ASN A 312 -14.75 -4.05 8.88
CA ASN A 312 -16.16 -3.91 8.56
C ASN A 312 -16.98 -3.32 9.73
N ASN A 313 -16.78 -3.83 10.94
CA ASN A 313 -17.61 -3.50 12.09
C ASN A 313 -17.17 -2.24 12.83
N GLU A 314 -15.85 -1.98 12.94
CA GLU A 314 -15.33 -0.89 13.76
C GLU A 314 -14.85 0.29 12.93
N LEU A 315 -14.21 0.05 11.77
CA LEU A 315 -13.80 1.10 10.86
C LEU A 315 -14.96 1.53 9.94
N GLY A 316 -15.96 0.66 9.74
CA GLY A 316 -17.09 0.91 8.85
C GLY A 316 -16.71 0.84 7.37
N TRP A 317 -15.62 0.12 7.06
CA TRP A 317 -15.10 -0.03 5.71
C TRP A 317 -15.22 -1.49 5.23
N LYS A 318 -15.53 -1.64 3.95
CA LYS A 318 -15.56 -2.95 3.27
C LYS A 318 -15.12 -2.78 1.82
N ALA A 319 -14.29 -3.70 1.33
CA ALA A 319 -13.94 -3.78 -0.08
C ALA A 319 -15.20 -3.98 -0.95
N GLN A 320 -15.34 -3.20 -2.01
CA GLN A 320 -16.49 -3.20 -2.90
C GLN A 320 -16.15 -3.74 -4.29
N LEU A 321 -14.93 -3.50 -4.76
CA LEU A 321 -14.49 -3.85 -6.10
C LEU A 321 -13.95 -5.28 -6.13
N THR A 322 -14.28 -5.98 -7.22
CA THR A 322 -13.94 -7.39 -7.41
C THR A 322 -12.55 -7.57 -8.03
N LEU A 323 -12.06 -8.81 -8.05
CA LEU A 323 -10.85 -9.17 -8.80
C LEU A 323 -10.99 -8.83 -10.29
N ASP A 324 -12.17 -9.06 -10.88
CA ASP A 324 -12.45 -8.74 -12.28
C ASP A 324 -12.37 -7.22 -12.55
N ASP A 325 -12.88 -6.39 -11.63
CA ASP A 325 -12.77 -4.93 -11.73
C ASP A 325 -11.30 -4.50 -11.68
N ALA A 326 -10.52 -5.10 -10.79
CA ALA A 326 -9.09 -4.82 -10.66
C ALA A 326 -8.31 -5.21 -11.91
N MET A 327 -8.56 -6.39 -12.48
CA MET A 327 -7.90 -6.82 -13.71
C MET A 327 -8.28 -5.94 -14.90
N LYS A 328 -9.55 -5.58 -15.01
CA LYS A 328 -10.05 -4.69 -16.06
C LYS A 328 -9.45 -3.28 -15.98
N SER A 329 -9.36 -2.71 -14.77
CA SER A 329 -8.77 -1.38 -14.56
C SER A 329 -7.26 -1.38 -14.82
N ALA A 330 -6.53 -2.41 -14.33
CA ALA A 330 -5.10 -2.56 -14.57
C ALA A 330 -4.77 -2.69 -16.07
N TRP A 331 -5.58 -3.47 -16.82
CA TRP A 331 -5.39 -3.60 -18.26
C TRP A 331 -5.63 -2.28 -19.02
N LYS A 332 -6.70 -1.57 -18.70
CA LYS A 332 -6.98 -0.26 -19.31
C LYS A 332 -5.86 0.75 -19.01
N TRP A 333 -5.32 0.74 -17.78
CA TRP A 333 -4.18 1.55 -17.41
C TRP A 333 -2.95 1.22 -18.24
N GLU A 334 -2.56 -0.05 -18.36
CA GLU A 334 -1.42 -0.48 -19.19
C GLU A 334 -1.57 0.00 -20.63
N GLN A 335 -2.77 -0.19 -21.24
CA GLN A 335 -3.04 0.29 -22.59
C GLN A 335 -2.90 1.80 -22.73
N ASN A 336 -3.35 2.57 -21.71
CA ASN A 336 -3.31 4.04 -21.76
C ASN A 336 -1.88 4.58 -21.69
N ILE A 337 -1.05 4.05 -20.79
CA ILE A 337 0.33 4.51 -20.66
C ILE A 337 1.18 4.18 -21.88
N ARG A 338 0.87 3.09 -22.59
CA ARG A 338 1.64 2.70 -23.80
C ARG A 338 1.19 3.42 -25.06
N LYS A 339 -0.01 3.95 -25.10
CA LYS A 339 -0.48 4.82 -26.21
C LYS A 339 0.16 6.20 -26.16
N ASN A 340 0.57 6.63 -24.96
CA ASN A 340 1.09 7.97 -24.71
C ASN A 340 2.63 7.98 -24.46
N SER A 341 3.28 6.84 -24.61
CA SER A 341 4.75 6.66 -24.60
C SER A 341 5.26 6.52 -26.03
#